data_8ca20d5b15c502f9ec2ce7bf1d2e9918
#
_entry.id   8ca20d5b15c502f9ec2ce7bf1d2e9918
#
_cell.length_a   1.000
_cell.length_b   1.000
_cell.length_c   1.000
_cell.angle_alpha   90.00
_cell.angle_beta   90.00
_cell.angle_gamma   90.00
#
_symmetry.space_group_name_H-M   'P 1'
#
loop_
_entity.id
_entity.type
_entity.pdbx_description
1 polymer ?
#
loop_
_entity_poly.entity_id
_entity_poly.type
_entity_poly.pdbx_seq_one_letter_code
_entity_poly.pdbx_strand_id
1 'polypeptide(L)'
;MPRKRILSGMRPTGRLHLGHWLGALKNWVQLQDKYLCFYMLADWHALMSEYANPREIEANIKECLLDWLSVGINPESSVLFIQSEVKEHAELYLLLSMFTPLSWLERCPTYKEQLRELKTRDISTYAYLGYPVLQAADIVLYLSLIHI
;
A
#
# COMPACT_ATOMS: atom_id res chain seq x y z
N MET A 1 -19.72 -19.15 8.93
CA MET A 1 -18.34 -18.83 9.31
C MET A 1 -18.08 -17.37 8.99
N PRO A 2 -17.33 -16.59 9.78
CA PRO A 2 -17.00 -15.22 9.43
C PRO A 2 -16.21 -15.19 8.11
N ARG A 3 -16.49 -14.19 7.26
CA ARG A 3 -15.73 -14.00 6.02
C ARG A 3 -14.26 -13.76 6.37
N LYS A 4 -13.36 -14.41 5.63
CA LYS A 4 -11.92 -14.15 5.74
C LYS A 4 -11.61 -12.75 5.28
N ARG A 5 -10.61 -12.11 5.88
CA ARG A 5 -10.18 -10.75 5.56
C ARG A 5 -9.10 -10.74 4.48
N ILE A 6 -9.19 -9.77 3.61
CA ILE A 6 -8.15 -9.45 2.61
C ILE A 6 -7.79 -7.99 2.78
N LEU A 7 -6.50 -7.71 2.92
CA LEU A 7 -5.94 -6.39 2.75
C LEU A 7 -5.21 -6.36 1.42
N SER A 8 -5.48 -5.35 0.62
CA SER A 8 -4.67 -5.00 -0.54
C SER A 8 -4.62 -3.49 -0.66
N GLY A 9 -3.56 -2.98 -1.27
CA GLY A 9 -3.37 -1.54 -1.36
C GLY A 9 -2.65 -1.15 -2.64
N MET A 10 -2.80 0.13 -2.99
CA MET A 10 -2.14 0.72 -4.14
C MET A 10 -1.56 2.08 -3.76
N ARG A 11 -0.33 2.33 -4.20
CA ARG A 11 0.33 3.63 -4.00
C ARG A 11 -0.24 4.65 -5.00
N PRO A 12 -0.75 5.80 -4.54
CA PRO A 12 -1.25 6.85 -5.42
C PRO A 12 -0.10 7.69 -5.99
N THR A 13 0.74 7.08 -6.83
CA THR A 13 1.93 7.73 -7.43
C THR A 13 1.72 8.25 -8.86
N GLY A 14 0.48 8.22 -9.36
CA GLY A 14 0.11 8.69 -10.68
C GLY A 14 -1.21 8.08 -11.16
N ARG A 15 -1.58 8.39 -12.41
CA ARG A 15 -2.78 7.85 -13.03
C ARG A 15 -2.67 6.35 -13.24
N LEU A 16 -3.78 5.65 -13.02
CA LEU A 16 -3.85 4.23 -13.27
C LEU A 16 -3.84 3.94 -14.79
N HIS A 17 -3.35 2.77 -15.13
CA HIS A 17 -3.30 2.29 -16.51
C HIS A 17 -3.75 0.83 -16.59
N LEU A 18 -3.84 0.29 -17.80
CA LEU A 18 -4.34 -1.05 -18.07
C LEU A 18 -3.62 -2.15 -17.25
N GLY A 19 -2.33 -1.95 -16.93
CA GLY A 19 -1.57 -2.87 -16.08
C GLY A 19 -2.11 -2.95 -14.65
N HIS A 20 -2.57 -1.84 -14.06
CA HIS A 20 -3.21 -1.84 -12.74
C HIS A 20 -4.57 -2.55 -12.78
N TRP A 21 -5.32 -2.36 -13.87
CA TRP A 21 -6.58 -3.07 -14.07
C TRP A 21 -6.39 -4.57 -14.12
N LEU A 22 -5.51 -5.06 -15.00
CA LEU A 22 -5.30 -6.49 -15.20
C LEU A 22 -4.55 -7.14 -14.04
N GLY A 23 -3.60 -6.42 -13.43
CA GLY A 23 -2.75 -6.94 -12.36
C GLY A 23 -3.40 -6.96 -10.98
N ALA A 24 -4.33 -6.04 -10.68
CA ALA A 24 -4.90 -5.90 -9.36
C ALA A 24 -6.43 -5.71 -9.36
N LEU A 25 -6.93 -4.63 -9.98
CA LEU A 25 -8.32 -4.19 -9.78
C LEU A 25 -9.35 -5.21 -10.26
N LYS A 26 -9.11 -5.87 -11.38
CA LYS A 26 -9.98 -6.94 -11.88
C LYS A 26 -10.16 -8.06 -10.84
N ASN A 27 -9.10 -8.41 -10.15
CA ASN A 27 -9.13 -9.42 -9.09
C ASN A 27 -9.86 -8.88 -7.84
N TRP A 28 -9.61 -7.62 -7.47
CA TRP A 28 -10.29 -6.99 -6.34
C TRP A 28 -11.81 -6.97 -6.50
N VAL A 29 -12.31 -6.62 -7.69
CA VAL A 29 -13.74 -6.66 -8.00
C VAL A 29 -14.34 -8.05 -7.78
N GLN A 30 -13.62 -9.12 -8.12
CA GLN A 30 -14.09 -10.50 -7.94
C GLN A 30 -14.03 -10.97 -6.48
N LEU A 31 -13.11 -10.41 -5.68
CA LEU A 31 -12.90 -10.82 -4.29
C LEU A 31 -13.92 -10.23 -3.33
N GLN A 32 -14.45 -9.03 -3.61
CA GLN A 32 -15.35 -8.31 -2.71
C GLN A 32 -16.65 -9.06 -2.40
N ASP A 33 -17.10 -9.98 -3.27
CA ASP A 33 -18.29 -10.79 -3.02
C ASP A 33 -18.03 -11.95 -2.03
N LYS A 34 -16.78 -12.40 -1.95
CA LYS A 34 -16.39 -13.62 -1.22
C LYS A 34 -15.72 -13.33 0.13
N TYR A 35 -15.06 -12.19 0.24
CA TYR A 35 -14.22 -11.83 1.37
C TYR A 35 -14.64 -10.49 1.99
N LEU A 36 -14.18 -10.24 3.19
CA LEU A 36 -14.20 -8.91 3.78
C LEU A 36 -12.96 -8.17 3.31
N CYS A 37 -13.13 -7.34 2.29
CA CYS A 37 -12.04 -6.66 1.62
C CYS A 37 -11.76 -5.28 2.22
N PHE A 38 -10.49 -5.00 2.44
CA PHE A 38 -9.94 -3.71 2.84
C PHE A 38 -9.01 -3.25 1.73
N TYR A 39 -9.39 -2.21 1.00
CA TYR A 39 -8.62 -1.63 -0.09
C TYR A 39 -8.05 -0.29 0.34
N MET A 40 -6.73 -0.23 0.42
CA MET A 40 -5.97 0.86 1.01
C MET A 40 -5.31 1.73 -0.06
N LEU A 41 -5.54 3.02 -0.03
CA LEU A 41 -4.72 4.01 -0.71
C LEU A 41 -3.47 4.25 0.16
N ALA A 42 -2.35 3.66 -0.25
CA ALA A 42 -1.12 3.60 0.52
C ALA A 42 -0.29 4.89 0.34
N ASP A 43 -0.78 5.98 0.90
CA ASP A 43 -0.20 7.32 0.76
C ASP A 43 1.13 7.46 1.50
N TRP A 44 1.32 6.86 2.66
CA TRP A 44 2.64 6.84 3.33
C TRP A 44 3.67 6.05 2.52
N HIS A 45 3.29 4.92 1.93
CA HIS A 45 4.18 4.20 1.02
C HIS A 45 4.52 5.01 -0.23
N ALA A 46 3.56 5.79 -0.76
CA ALA A 46 3.82 6.71 -1.86
C ALA A 46 4.76 7.82 -1.42
N LEU A 47 4.54 8.41 -0.24
CA LEU A 47 5.35 9.50 0.29
C LEU A 47 6.82 9.10 0.47
N MET A 48 7.12 7.85 0.79
CA MET A 48 8.50 7.37 0.95
C MET A 48 9.35 7.56 -0.32
N SER A 49 8.75 7.49 -1.52
CA SER A 49 9.44 7.71 -2.80
C SER A 49 9.14 9.07 -3.43
N GLU A 50 8.03 9.71 -3.06
CA GLU A 50 7.54 10.96 -3.66
C GLU A 50 7.59 12.14 -2.67
N TYR A 51 8.42 12.06 -1.63
CA TYR A 51 8.47 13.06 -0.55
C TYR A 51 8.79 14.50 -1.02
N ALA A 52 9.41 14.64 -2.20
CA ALA A 52 9.71 15.95 -2.80
C ALA A 52 8.44 16.68 -3.29
N ASN A 53 7.39 15.93 -3.67
CA ASN A 53 6.15 16.47 -4.25
C ASN A 53 4.89 15.93 -3.55
N PRO A 54 4.71 16.13 -2.24
CA PRO A 54 3.61 15.50 -1.48
C PRO A 54 2.21 15.94 -1.94
N ARG A 55 2.07 17.13 -2.54
CA ARG A 55 0.78 17.63 -3.06
C ARG A 55 0.24 16.80 -4.23
N GLU A 56 1.12 16.18 -5.00
CA GLU A 56 0.70 15.31 -6.09
C GLU A 56 0.05 14.02 -5.58
N ILE A 57 0.47 13.54 -4.40
CA ILE A 57 -0.13 12.36 -3.77
C ILE A 57 -1.59 12.62 -3.44
N GLU A 58 -1.93 13.79 -2.88
CA GLU A 58 -3.32 14.14 -2.56
C GLU A 58 -4.21 14.17 -3.81
N ALA A 59 -3.71 14.75 -4.91
CA ALA A 59 -4.43 14.76 -6.18
C ALA A 59 -4.62 13.33 -6.73
N ASN A 60 -3.56 12.51 -6.68
CA ASN A 60 -3.59 11.13 -7.17
C ASN A 60 -4.49 10.22 -6.33
N ILE A 61 -4.67 10.47 -5.03
CA ILE A 61 -5.62 9.74 -4.17
C ILE A 61 -7.04 9.84 -4.75
N LYS A 62 -7.46 11.05 -5.14
CA LYS A 62 -8.80 11.27 -5.72
C LYS A 62 -8.97 10.56 -7.05
N GLU A 63 -7.98 10.67 -7.94
CA GLU A 63 -7.98 9.99 -9.24
C GLU A 63 -8.03 8.46 -9.07
N CYS A 64 -7.18 7.90 -8.21
CA CYS A 64 -7.20 6.46 -7.93
C CYS A 64 -8.55 5.99 -7.40
N LEU A 65 -9.16 6.74 -6.47
CA LEU A 65 -10.46 6.38 -5.92
C LEU A 65 -11.55 6.40 -7.00
N LEU A 66 -11.56 7.41 -7.86
CA LEU A 66 -12.50 7.50 -8.98
C LEU A 66 -12.34 6.31 -9.94
N ASP A 67 -11.09 5.96 -10.27
CA ASP A 67 -10.79 4.79 -11.10
C ASP A 67 -11.28 3.49 -10.44
N TRP A 68 -11.06 3.30 -9.13
CA TRP A 68 -11.54 2.11 -8.41
C TRP A 68 -13.06 1.99 -8.46
N LEU A 69 -13.77 3.08 -8.20
CA LEU A 69 -15.24 3.09 -8.27
C LEU A 69 -15.73 2.83 -9.70
N SER A 70 -15.08 3.40 -10.70
CA SER A 70 -15.47 3.26 -12.11
C SER A 70 -15.34 1.83 -12.63
N VAL A 71 -14.38 1.06 -12.11
CA VAL A 71 -14.16 -0.34 -12.51
C VAL A 71 -14.99 -1.34 -11.68
N GLY A 72 -15.81 -0.86 -10.74
CA GLY A 72 -16.75 -1.70 -10.00
C GLY A 72 -16.33 -2.10 -8.59
N ILE A 73 -15.33 -1.44 -8.00
CA ILE A 73 -15.09 -1.55 -6.56
C ILE A 73 -16.28 -0.88 -5.85
N ASN A 74 -16.97 -1.65 -5.00
CA ASN A 74 -18.19 -1.20 -4.33
C ASN A 74 -17.90 -0.88 -2.85
N PRO A 75 -18.05 0.38 -2.41
CA PRO A 75 -17.81 0.78 -1.02
C PRO A 75 -18.85 0.24 -0.03
N GLU A 76 -19.99 -0.29 -0.50
CA GLU A 76 -20.97 -0.97 0.36
C GLU A 76 -20.54 -2.40 0.71
N SER A 77 -19.71 -3.04 -0.12
CA SER A 77 -19.23 -4.42 0.08
C SER A 77 -17.76 -4.49 0.50
N SER A 78 -17.00 -3.41 0.33
CA SER A 78 -15.57 -3.32 0.65
C SER A 78 -15.27 -2.06 1.44
N VAL A 79 -14.28 -2.13 2.33
CA VAL A 79 -13.78 -0.96 3.06
C VAL A 79 -12.72 -0.27 2.22
N LEU A 80 -12.96 0.98 1.82
CA LEU A 80 -11.98 1.81 1.11
C LEU A 80 -11.46 2.86 2.09
N PHE A 81 -10.15 2.99 2.20
CA PHE A 81 -9.56 3.93 3.16
C PHE A 81 -8.18 4.43 2.72
N ILE A 82 -7.76 5.54 3.30
CA ILE A 82 -6.42 6.10 3.13
C ILE A 82 -5.58 5.64 4.31
N GLN A 83 -4.39 5.12 4.05
CA GLN A 83 -3.49 4.58 5.08
C GLN A 83 -3.24 5.57 6.21
N SER A 84 -2.97 6.83 5.91
CA SER A 84 -2.68 7.87 6.91
C SER A 84 -3.85 8.25 7.81
N GLU A 85 -5.08 7.91 7.44
CA GLU A 85 -6.26 8.14 8.28
C GLU A 85 -6.39 7.08 9.41
N VAL A 86 -5.69 5.96 9.30
CA VAL A 86 -5.63 4.90 10.31
C VAL A 86 -4.25 4.95 10.99
N LYS A 87 -4.14 5.67 12.08
CA LYS A 87 -2.86 5.97 12.75
C LYS A 87 -2.15 4.72 13.29
N GLU A 88 -2.88 3.68 13.57
CA GLU A 88 -2.40 2.39 14.07
C GLU A 88 -1.35 1.75 13.14
N HIS A 89 -1.39 2.04 11.85
CA HIS A 89 -0.33 1.64 10.90
C HIS A 89 1.03 2.20 11.31
N ALA A 90 1.09 3.50 11.65
CA ALA A 90 2.32 4.15 12.08
C ALA A 90 2.75 3.69 13.48
N GLU A 91 1.81 3.49 14.39
CA GLU A 91 2.11 3.01 15.74
C GLU A 91 2.70 1.60 15.69
N LEU A 92 2.08 0.70 14.94
CA LEU A 92 2.59 -0.66 14.79
C LEU A 92 3.91 -0.69 14.02
N TYR A 93 4.07 0.14 12.98
CA TYR A 93 5.35 0.33 12.31
C TYR A 93 6.47 0.73 13.28
N LEU A 94 6.21 1.71 14.15
CA LEU A 94 7.17 2.14 15.15
C LEU A 94 7.56 0.99 16.10
N LEU A 95 6.57 0.25 16.62
CA LEU A 95 6.81 -0.89 17.49
C LEU A 95 7.64 -1.98 16.80
N LEU A 96 7.27 -2.36 15.57
CA LEU A 96 8.01 -3.36 14.79
C LEU A 96 9.43 -2.90 14.48
N SER A 97 9.64 -1.61 14.22
CA SER A 97 10.96 -1.05 13.91
C SER A 97 11.97 -1.18 15.06
N MET A 98 11.50 -1.23 16.34
CA MET A 98 12.35 -1.30 17.51
C MET A 98 13.12 -2.63 17.61
N PHE A 99 12.64 -3.69 16.99
CA PHE A 99 13.29 -5.01 17.04
C PHE A 99 13.61 -5.61 15.68
N THR A 100 13.34 -4.89 14.58
CA THR A 100 13.68 -5.35 13.24
C THR A 100 15.16 -5.09 12.93
N PRO A 101 15.98 -6.13 12.69
CA PRO A 101 17.39 -5.94 12.36
C PRO A 101 17.58 -5.23 11.02
N LEU A 102 18.45 -4.22 10.96
CA LEU A 102 18.76 -3.49 9.70
C LEU A 102 19.23 -4.44 8.59
N SER A 103 20.00 -5.48 8.95
CA SER A 103 20.49 -6.46 7.99
C SER A 103 19.38 -7.26 7.27
N TRP A 104 18.16 -7.32 7.83
CA TRP A 104 17.03 -7.91 7.14
C TRP A 104 16.51 -6.97 6.05
N LEU A 105 16.43 -5.69 6.35
CA LEU A 105 15.95 -4.66 5.42
C LEU A 105 16.92 -4.46 4.25
N GLU A 106 18.22 -4.39 4.55
CA GLU A 106 19.28 -4.28 3.55
C GLU A 106 19.35 -5.49 2.60
N ARG A 107 18.87 -6.66 3.02
CA ARG A 107 18.81 -7.85 2.18
C ARG A 107 17.51 -7.99 1.39
N CYS A 108 16.50 -7.16 1.66
CA CYS A 108 15.23 -7.19 0.95
C CYS A 108 15.45 -7.06 -0.57
N PRO A 109 15.03 -8.04 -1.38
CA PRO A 109 15.26 -8.03 -2.84
C PRO A 109 14.66 -6.79 -3.50
N THR A 110 13.42 -6.45 -3.15
CA THR A 110 12.71 -5.29 -3.70
C THR A 110 13.41 -3.97 -3.36
N TYR A 111 13.97 -3.83 -2.14
CA TYR A 111 14.76 -2.66 -1.78
C TYR A 111 15.98 -2.51 -2.68
N LYS A 112 16.71 -3.60 -2.91
CA LYS A 112 17.91 -3.60 -3.78
C LYS A 112 17.58 -3.30 -5.24
N GLU A 113 16.48 -3.84 -5.74
CA GLU A 113 16.00 -3.62 -7.10
C GLU A 113 15.63 -2.15 -7.31
N GLN A 114 14.86 -1.58 -6.41
CA GLN A 114 14.43 -0.20 -6.49
C GLN A 114 15.60 0.80 -6.35
N LEU A 115 16.60 0.51 -5.51
CA LEU A 115 17.83 1.30 -5.47
C LEU A 115 18.58 1.33 -6.82
N ARG A 116 18.46 0.26 -7.61
CA ARG A 116 19.09 0.18 -8.95
C ARG A 116 18.27 0.91 -10.01
N GLU A 117 16.93 0.84 -9.92
CA GLU A 117 16.01 1.41 -10.90
C GLU A 117 15.82 2.92 -10.73
N LEU A 118 15.73 3.39 -9.48
CA LEU A 118 15.44 4.78 -9.15
C LEU A 118 16.71 5.64 -8.99
N LYS A 119 17.73 5.44 -9.84
CA LYS A 119 18.99 6.19 -9.81
C LYS A 119 18.85 7.72 -9.91
N THR A 120 17.71 8.20 -10.36
CA THR A 120 17.42 9.63 -10.53
C THR A 120 16.82 10.28 -9.30
N ARG A 121 16.45 9.49 -8.27
CA ARG A 121 15.85 9.96 -7.04
C ARG A 121 16.72 9.56 -5.85
N ASP A 122 16.91 10.46 -4.91
CA ASP A 122 17.56 10.12 -3.65
C ASP A 122 16.54 9.44 -2.74
N ILE A 123 16.53 8.10 -2.80
CA ILE A 123 15.71 7.23 -1.96
C ILE A 123 16.51 6.61 -0.81
N SER A 124 17.75 7.09 -0.59
CA SER A 124 18.61 6.64 0.51
C SER A 124 18.15 7.22 1.85
N THR A 125 16.86 7.14 2.13
CA THR A 125 16.24 7.64 3.36
C THR A 125 15.94 6.50 4.32
N TYR A 126 15.89 6.81 5.62
CA TYR A 126 15.46 5.86 6.65
C TYR A 126 14.06 5.31 6.36
N ALA A 127 13.13 6.16 5.97
CA ALA A 127 11.77 5.76 5.65
C ALA A 127 11.73 4.75 4.51
N TYR A 128 12.52 4.98 3.45
CA TYR A 128 12.57 4.06 2.32
C TYR A 128 13.20 2.71 2.67
N LEU A 129 14.25 2.69 3.50
CA LEU A 129 14.80 1.44 4.04
C LEU A 129 13.76 0.71 4.90
N GLY A 130 12.94 1.47 5.64
CA GLY A 130 11.92 0.94 6.55
C GLY A 130 10.60 0.51 5.91
N TYR A 131 10.39 0.71 4.58
CA TYR A 131 9.11 0.39 3.97
C TYR A 131 8.63 -1.07 4.16
N PRO A 132 9.51 -2.09 4.21
CA PRO A 132 9.05 -3.46 4.47
C PRO A 132 8.46 -3.64 5.87
N VAL A 133 8.91 -2.83 6.84
CA VAL A 133 8.36 -2.85 8.21
C VAL A 133 6.97 -2.23 8.23
N LEU A 134 6.77 -1.12 7.50
CA LEU A 134 5.44 -0.52 7.35
C LEU A 134 4.48 -1.48 6.64
N GLN A 135 4.93 -2.16 5.59
CA GLN A 135 4.13 -3.18 4.91
C GLN A 135 3.77 -4.35 5.83
N ALA A 136 4.70 -4.79 6.68
CA ALA A 136 4.41 -5.82 7.69
C ALA A 136 3.37 -5.33 8.71
N ALA A 137 3.45 -4.07 9.14
CA ALA A 137 2.45 -3.46 10.02
C ALA A 137 1.06 -3.44 9.36
N ASP A 138 0.98 -3.03 8.10
CA ASP A 138 -0.27 -3.02 7.33
C ASP A 138 -0.92 -4.41 7.33
N ILE A 139 -0.15 -5.45 7.02
CA ILE A 139 -0.67 -6.82 6.93
C ILE A 139 -1.12 -7.35 8.30
N VAL A 140 -0.30 -7.15 9.33
CA VAL A 140 -0.56 -7.68 10.68
C VAL A 140 -1.77 -7.00 11.33
N LEU A 141 -1.95 -5.70 11.11
CA LEU A 141 -3.05 -4.93 11.69
C LEU A 141 -4.43 -5.49 11.29
N TYR A 142 -4.58 -5.95 10.07
CA TYR A 142 -5.84 -6.54 9.57
C TYR A 142 -5.91 -8.05 9.73
N LEU A 143 -4.85 -8.70 10.19
CA LEU A 143 -4.74 -10.18 10.21
C LEU A 143 -5.13 -10.76 8.85
N SER A 144 -4.68 -10.13 7.78
CA SER A 144 -4.98 -10.53 6.42
C SER A 144 -4.35 -11.89 6.11
N LEU A 145 -5.16 -12.82 5.61
CA LEU A 145 -4.68 -14.16 5.21
C LEU A 145 -4.13 -14.16 3.77
N ILE A 146 -4.47 -13.13 3.00
CA ILE A 146 -4.08 -13.00 1.59
C ILE A 146 -3.68 -11.55 1.40
N HIS A 147 -2.41 -11.35 1.09
CA HIS A 147 -1.89 -10.06 0.62
C HIS A 147 -1.70 -10.16 -0.88
N ILE A 148 -2.41 -9.31 -1.62
CA ILE A 148 -2.36 -9.27 -3.09
C ILE A 148 -1.87 -7.90 -3.50
#